data_e523a5bf1c7cc5f7c09ec6ddbbc33d33
#
_entry.id   e523a5bf1c7cc5f7c09ec6ddbbc33d33
#
_cell.length_a   1.000
_cell.length_b   1.000
_cell.length_c   1.000
_cell.angle_alpha   90.00
_cell.angle_beta   90.00
_cell.angle_gamma   90.00
#
_symmetry.space_group_name_H-M   'P 1'
#
loop_
_entity.id
_entity.type
_entity.pdbx_description
1 polymer ?
#
loop_
_entity_poly.entity_id
_entity_poly.type
_entity_poly.pdbx_seq_one_letter_code
_entity_poly.pdbx_strand_id
1 'polypeptide(L)'
;MTVYEATFETIDVTQDSPDPQPTCHCCGKPIPEGTLAWDIEEPDPLAYLSESERAANLVVQTRAIVQVKGLGNFIRAILPVPVEHDRQATFGVWLCITEPGEWGRVLDAGKQGGDAWAGLKFAGRLVTALQPWPDIFGVWTQAVVPAADKVPQLVHSVDPLLAHVLTNVWPEEVIRSSRDTHEPRDMEGGPTPNPYAD
;
A
#
# COMPACT_ATOMS: atom_id res chain seq x y z
N MET A 1 25.35 47.54 50.15
CA MET A 1 25.65 46.42 49.23
C MET A 1 24.55 45.41 49.38
N THR A 2 23.59 45.42 48.51
CA THR A 2 22.39 44.52 48.58
C THR A 2 22.56 43.45 47.51
N VAL A 3 22.72 42.21 47.96
CA VAL A 3 22.86 41.05 47.06
C VAL A 3 21.46 40.60 46.66
N TYR A 4 21.15 40.63 45.36
CA TYR A 4 19.97 40.03 44.80
C TYR A 4 20.23 38.57 44.50
N GLU A 5 19.60 37.65 45.20
CA GLU A 5 19.53 36.25 44.85
C GLU A 5 18.46 36.06 43.76
N ALA A 6 18.90 35.65 42.58
CA ALA A 6 18.00 35.25 41.50
C ALA A 6 17.66 33.76 41.66
N THR A 7 16.43 33.47 42.03
CA THR A 7 15.85 32.13 42.02
C THR A 7 15.53 31.76 40.59
N PHE A 8 16.26 30.78 40.04
CA PHE A 8 15.92 30.15 38.77
C PHE A 8 14.83 29.13 39.00
N GLU A 9 13.60 29.43 38.55
CA GLU A 9 12.54 28.43 38.41
C GLU A 9 12.91 27.49 37.26
N THR A 10 13.13 26.22 37.61
CA THR A 10 13.33 25.14 36.61
C THR A 10 11.98 24.90 35.96
N ILE A 11 11.84 25.33 34.71
CA ILE A 11 10.69 24.97 33.85
C ILE A 11 10.84 23.51 33.50
N ASP A 12 10.04 22.65 34.07
CA ASP A 12 9.92 21.23 33.77
C ASP A 12 9.18 21.08 32.40
N VAL A 13 9.94 21.03 31.32
CA VAL A 13 9.42 20.85 29.96
C VAL A 13 9.40 19.36 29.63
N THR A 14 8.60 18.58 30.35
CA THR A 14 8.18 17.24 29.92
C THR A 14 6.68 17.25 29.63
N GLN A 15 6.26 18.02 28.64
CA GLN A 15 5.03 17.73 27.95
C GLN A 15 5.37 16.70 26.85
N ASP A 16 5.28 15.43 27.23
CA ASP A 16 5.15 14.30 26.32
C ASP A 16 3.82 14.52 25.56
N SER A 17 3.90 15.24 24.45
CA SER A 17 2.77 15.27 23.51
C SER A 17 2.65 13.87 22.94
N PRO A 18 1.49 13.20 23.09
CA PRO A 18 1.33 11.87 22.50
C PRO A 18 1.61 11.97 21.01
N ASP A 19 2.44 11.05 20.50
CA ASP A 19 2.71 10.95 19.08
C ASP A 19 1.38 10.95 18.31
N PRO A 20 1.30 11.74 17.21
CA PRO A 20 0.06 11.83 16.46
C PRO A 20 -0.38 10.43 16.01
N GLN A 21 -1.61 10.06 16.37
CA GLN A 21 -2.16 8.76 15.99
C GLN A 21 -2.05 8.55 14.47
N PRO A 22 -1.47 7.44 14.00
CA PRO A 22 -1.32 7.20 12.57
C PRO A 22 -2.68 7.20 11.88
N THR A 23 -2.75 7.81 10.71
CA THR A 23 -3.98 7.90 9.91
C THR A 23 -3.87 7.05 8.66
N CYS A 24 -4.98 6.47 8.24
CA CYS A 24 -5.07 5.70 7.00
C CYS A 24 -4.84 6.63 5.79
N HIS A 25 -3.86 6.35 4.96
CA HIS A 25 -3.56 7.14 3.76
C HIS A 25 -4.68 7.10 2.72
N CYS A 26 -5.49 6.05 2.69
CA CYS A 26 -6.58 5.93 1.71
C CYS A 26 -7.81 6.77 2.06
N CYS A 27 -8.16 6.91 3.36
CA CYS A 27 -9.38 7.58 3.80
C CYS A 27 -9.16 8.68 4.86
N GLY A 28 -7.93 8.87 5.35
CA GLY A 28 -7.58 9.86 6.36
C GLY A 28 -8.10 9.59 7.78
N LYS A 29 -8.77 8.44 8.00
CA LYS A 29 -9.29 8.09 9.32
C LYS A 29 -8.16 7.62 10.24
N PRO A 30 -8.23 7.91 11.55
CA PRO A 30 -7.30 7.37 12.52
C PRO A 30 -7.26 5.84 12.47
N ILE A 31 -6.07 5.27 12.53
CA ILE A 31 -5.88 3.82 12.63
C ILE A 31 -5.97 3.47 14.12
N PRO A 32 -6.91 2.61 14.54
CA PRO A 32 -7.02 2.21 15.95
C PRO A 32 -5.71 1.58 16.47
N GLU A 33 -5.40 1.84 17.71
CA GLU A 33 -4.24 1.23 18.36
C GLU A 33 -4.31 -0.31 18.29
N GLY A 34 -3.18 -0.95 18.03
CA GLY A 34 -3.12 -2.41 17.85
C GLY A 34 -3.60 -2.93 16.50
N THR A 35 -4.03 -2.06 15.58
CA THR A 35 -4.34 -2.46 14.20
C THR A 35 -3.05 -2.88 13.48
N LEU A 36 -3.11 -4.03 12.82
CA LEU A 36 -2.05 -4.51 11.95
C LEU A 36 -2.30 -3.99 10.54
N ALA A 37 -1.88 -2.75 10.28
CA ALA A 37 -2.06 -2.12 8.97
C ALA A 37 -0.75 -1.48 8.50
N TRP A 38 -0.38 -1.76 7.25
CA TRP A 38 0.77 -1.17 6.56
C TRP A 38 0.30 -0.59 5.25
N ASP A 39 0.89 0.51 4.87
CA ASP A 39 0.52 1.23 3.69
C ASP A 39 1.76 1.52 2.83
N ILE A 40 1.74 1.06 1.58
CA ILE A 40 2.78 1.32 0.60
C ILE A 40 2.31 2.50 -0.26
N GLU A 41 3.02 3.61 -0.18
CA GLU A 41 2.59 4.88 -0.77
C GLU A 41 2.52 4.86 -2.29
N GLU A 42 3.48 4.17 -2.95
CA GLU A 42 3.61 4.12 -4.41
C GLU A 42 3.82 2.70 -4.91
N PRO A 43 3.44 2.40 -6.17
CA PRO A 43 3.83 1.15 -6.82
C PRO A 43 5.35 1.04 -6.93
N ASP A 44 5.93 -0.11 -6.59
CA ASP A 44 7.38 -0.33 -6.64
C ASP A 44 8.03 0.02 -8.00
N PRO A 45 7.40 -0.26 -9.17
CA PRO A 45 7.97 0.13 -10.45
C PRO A 45 8.26 1.63 -10.62
N LEU A 46 7.60 2.50 -9.83
CA LEU A 46 7.86 3.93 -9.86
C LEU A 46 9.18 4.30 -9.19
N ALA A 47 9.64 3.51 -8.23
CA ALA A 47 10.92 3.75 -7.54
C ALA A 47 12.13 3.67 -8.48
N TYR A 48 11.98 2.99 -9.63
CA TYR A 48 13.03 2.84 -10.64
C TYR A 48 13.04 3.93 -11.72
N LEU A 49 12.08 4.83 -11.69
CA LEU A 49 12.06 5.98 -12.60
C LEU A 49 12.88 7.12 -12.04
N SER A 50 13.74 7.70 -12.85
CA SER A 50 14.35 8.98 -12.53
C SER A 50 13.27 10.07 -12.39
N GLU A 51 13.56 11.14 -11.68
CA GLU A 51 12.64 12.28 -11.52
C GLU A 51 12.19 12.85 -12.87
N SER A 52 13.11 12.92 -13.85
CA SER A 52 12.82 13.37 -15.20
C SER A 52 11.89 12.43 -15.98
N GLU A 53 12.08 11.11 -15.85
CA GLU A 53 11.20 10.11 -16.48
C GLU A 53 9.82 10.13 -15.84
N ARG A 54 9.76 10.23 -14.50
CA ARG A 54 8.51 10.38 -13.77
C ARG A 54 7.74 11.61 -14.24
N ALA A 55 8.39 12.79 -14.27
CA ALA A 55 7.76 14.04 -14.71
C ALA A 55 7.27 13.99 -16.16
N ALA A 56 8.01 13.31 -17.07
CA ALA A 56 7.66 13.20 -18.49
C ALA A 56 6.53 12.21 -18.78
N ASN A 57 6.38 11.15 -17.96
CA ASN A 57 5.50 10.03 -18.25
C ASN A 57 4.31 9.88 -17.29
N LEU A 58 4.30 10.59 -16.16
CA LEU A 58 3.18 10.56 -15.22
C LEU A 58 1.94 11.21 -15.85
N VAL A 59 0.86 10.44 -15.99
CA VAL A 59 -0.41 10.90 -16.58
C VAL A 59 -1.41 11.24 -15.49
N VAL A 60 -1.53 10.37 -14.48
CA VAL A 60 -2.44 10.53 -13.34
C VAL A 60 -1.73 10.08 -12.08
N GLN A 61 -1.88 10.85 -11.03
CA GLN A 61 -1.48 10.43 -9.68
C GLN A 61 -2.52 10.90 -8.68
N THR A 62 -3.13 9.93 -8.01
CA THR A 62 -4.02 10.12 -6.87
C THR A 62 -3.59 9.16 -5.76
N ARG A 63 -4.27 9.21 -4.61
CA ARG A 63 -4.02 8.24 -3.53
C ARG A 63 -4.40 6.79 -3.88
N ALA A 64 -5.24 6.60 -4.91
CA ALA A 64 -5.78 5.29 -5.28
C ALA A 64 -5.40 4.84 -6.68
N ILE A 65 -4.98 5.75 -7.55
CA ILE A 65 -4.70 5.47 -8.96
C ILE A 65 -3.42 6.20 -9.36
N VAL A 66 -2.53 5.47 -10.03
CA VAL A 66 -1.35 6.01 -10.70
C VAL A 66 -1.33 5.47 -12.12
N GLN A 67 -1.14 6.36 -13.09
CA GLN A 67 -0.98 5.99 -14.50
C GLN A 67 0.31 6.60 -15.03
N VAL A 68 1.19 5.77 -15.57
CA VAL A 68 2.47 6.17 -16.13
C VAL A 68 2.59 5.63 -17.54
N LYS A 69 2.80 6.53 -18.50
CA LYS A 69 2.96 6.17 -19.91
C LYS A 69 4.16 5.25 -20.09
N GLY A 70 3.97 4.12 -20.76
CA GLY A 70 5.03 3.14 -21.01
C GLY A 70 5.37 2.25 -19.81
N LEU A 71 4.79 2.49 -18.62
CA LEU A 71 5.02 1.66 -17.46
C LEU A 71 3.77 0.87 -17.05
N GLY A 72 2.60 1.53 -16.96
CA GLY A 72 1.36 0.82 -16.62
C GLY A 72 0.29 1.66 -15.94
N ASN A 73 -0.79 0.98 -15.63
CA ASN A 73 -1.96 1.52 -14.92
C ASN A 73 -2.05 0.83 -13.56
N PHE A 74 -1.92 1.60 -12.51
CA PHE A 74 -1.84 1.07 -11.16
C PHE A 74 -3.04 1.50 -10.33
N ILE A 75 -3.59 0.57 -9.59
CA ILE A 75 -4.67 0.81 -8.65
C ILE A 75 -4.31 0.29 -7.28
N ARG A 76 -4.61 1.08 -6.26
CA ARG A 76 -4.42 0.69 -4.87
C ARG A 76 -5.45 -0.35 -4.47
N ALA A 77 -5.01 -1.36 -3.74
CA ALA A 77 -5.83 -2.42 -3.18
C ALA A 77 -5.38 -2.77 -1.75
N ILE A 78 -6.16 -3.56 -1.06
CA ILE A 78 -5.82 -4.14 0.24
C ILE A 78 -5.52 -5.62 0.04
N LEU A 79 -4.39 -6.08 0.56
CA LEU A 79 -4.11 -7.49 0.78
C LEU A 79 -4.50 -7.82 2.23
N PRO A 80 -5.61 -8.53 2.44
CA PRO A 80 -6.00 -9.01 3.76
C PRO A 80 -5.24 -10.29 4.10
N VAL A 81 -4.61 -10.33 5.26
CA VAL A 81 -3.84 -11.49 5.74
C VAL A 81 -4.42 -11.96 7.06
N PRO A 82 -4.94 -13.19 7.15
CA PRO A 82 -5.42 -13.74 8.41
C PRO A 82 -4.27 -13.88 9.43
N VAL A 83 -4.52 -13.48 10.68
CA VAL A 83 -3.54 -13.53 11.76
C VAL A 83 -4.14 -14.28 12.96
N GLU A 84 -3.29 -14.85 13.79
CA GLU A 84 -3.70 -15.50 15.02
C GLU A 84 -4.72 -14.68 15.83
N HIS A 85 -5.52 -15.37 16.64
CA HIS A 85 -6.55 -14.79 17.50
C HIS A 85 -7.70 -14.12 16.72
N ASP A 86 -8.11 -14.70 15.59
CA ASP A 86 -9.19 -14.21 14.73
C ASP A 86 -8.99 -12.76 14.27
N ARG A 87 -7.75 -12.32 14.13
CA ARG A 87 -7.37 -10.99 13.67
C ARG A 87 -7.03 -10.99 12.19
N GLN A 88 -6.98 -9.81 11.62
CA GLN A 88 -6.58 -9.58 10.25
C GLN A 88 -5.53 -8.48 10.18
N ALA A 89 -4.45 -8.75 9.48
CA ALA A 89 -3.54 -7.71 9.02
C ALA A 89 -4.00 -7.19 7.65
N THR A 90 -3.73 -5.92 7.37
CA THR A 90 -4.05 -5.29 6.09
C THR A 90 -2.83 -4.61 5.51
N PHE A 91 -2.46 -4.96 4.29
CA PHE A 91 -1.40 -4.29 3.56
C PHE A 91 -2.01 -3.49 2.42
N GLY A 92 -1.75 -2.18 2.40
CA GLY A 92 -2.03 -1.35 1.24
C GLY A 92 -1.02 -1.67 0.15
N VAL A 93 -1.49 -2.24 -0.96
CA VAL A 93 -0.66 -2.72 -2.07
C VAL A 93 -1.12 -2.11 -3.38
N TRP A 94 -0.33 -2.30 -4.44
CA TRP A 94 -0.65 -1.82 -5.77
C TRP A 94 -0.80 -2.98 -6.75
N LEU A 95 -1.82 -2.88 -7.60
CA LEU A 95 -2.07 -3.79 -8.70
C LEU A 95 -1.85 -3.07 -10.02
N CYS A 96 -1.08 -3.65 -10.93
CA CYS A 96 -0.96 -3.23 -12.31
C CYS A 96 -2.04 -3.91 -13.15
N ILE A 97 -2.89 -3.13 -13.83
CA ILE A 97 -3.89 -3.62 -14.77
C ILE A 97 -3.33 -3.41 -16.18
N THR A 98 -2.95 -4.49 -16.83
CA THR A 98 -2.31 -4.46 -18.15
C THR A 98 -3.31 -4.47 -19.31
N GLU A 99 -4.52 -5.05 -19.09
CA GLU A 99 -5.55 -5.14 -20.12
C GLU A 99 -6.29 -3.81 -20.25
N PRO A 100 -6.23 -3.12 -21.44
CA PRO A 100 -6.84 -1.80 -21.63
C PRO A 100 -8.36 -1.77 -21.38
N GLY A 101 -9.07 -2.84 -21.80
CA GLY A 101 -10.51 -2.96 -21.59
C GLY A 101 -10.88 -3.10 -20.12
N GLU A 102 -10.08 -3.84 -19.35
CA GLU A 102 -10.24 -4.00 -17.90
C GLU A 102 -9.97 -2.69 -17.18
N TRP A 103 -8.90 -1.99 -17.57
CA TRP A 103 -8.58 -0.68 -17.03
C TRP A 103 -9.70 0.34 -17.27
N GLY A 104 -10.22 0.42 -18.51
CA GLY A 104 -11.35 1.29 -18.84
C GLY A 104 -12.56 1.02 -17.97
N ARG A 105 -12.93 -0.25 -17.78
CA ARG A 105 -14.05 -0.68 -16.93
C ARG A 105 -13.86 -0.27 -15.47
N VAL A 106 -12.65 -0.42 -14.94
CA VAL A 106 -12.31 -0.02 -13.57
C VAL A 106 -12.41 1.50 -13.39
N LEU A 107 -11.85 2.27 -14.34
CA LEU A 107 -11.92 3.73 -14.31
C LEU A 107 -13.36 4.25 -14.39
N ASP A 108 -14.17 3.68 -15.28
CA ASP A 108 -15.54 4.13 -15.47
C ASP A 108 -16.40 3.81 -14.25
N ALA A 109 -16.24 2.63 -13.67
CA ALA A 109 -16.89 2.28 -12.41
C ALA A 109 -16.46 3.18 -11.25
N GLY A 110 -15.15 3.49 -11.15
CA GLY A 110 -14.64 4.41 -10.15
C GLY A 110 -15.17 5.84 -10.27
N LYS A 111 -15.34 6.34 -11.51
CA LYS A 111 -15.94 7.66 -11.77
C LYS A 111 -17.43 7.71 -11.42
N GLN A 112 -18.17 6.64 -11.72
CA GLN A 112 -19.60 6.53 -11.40
C GLN A 112 -19.82 6.36 -9.90
N GLY A 113 -18.92 5.63 -9.21
CA GLY A 113 -19.07 5.32 -7.80
C GLY A 113 -20.28 4.46 -7.46
N GLY A 114 -20.72 4.47 -6.21
CA GLY A 114 -21.94 3.80 -5.77
C GLY A 114 -21.99 2.32 -6.17
N ASP A 115 -23.13 1.90 -6.72
CA ASP A 115 -23.37 0.51 -7.12
C ASP A 115 -22.49 0.05 -8.30
N ALA A 116 -22.02 0.97 -9.15
CA ALA A 116 -21.10 0.63 -10.23
C ALA A 116 -19.71 0.23 -9.70
N TRP A 117 -19.30 0.81 -8.58
CA TRP A 117 -18.05 0.50 -7.90
C TRP A 117 -18.20 -0.71 -6.98
N ALA A 118 -19.26 -0.77 -6.17
CA ALA A 118 -19.52 -1.86 -5.24
C ALA A 118 -19.68 -3.20 -5.97
N GLY A 119 -18.98 -4.22 -5.50
CA GLY A 119 -18.98 -5.56 -6.08
C GLY A 119 -18.18 -5.70 -7.38
N LEU A 120 -17.54 -4.62 -7.87
CA LEU A 120 -16.68 -4.69 -9.05
C LEU A 120 -15.55 -5.71 -8.81
N LYS A 121 -15.38 -6.62 -9.77
CA LYS A 121 -14.29 -7.60 -9.79
C LYS A 121 -13.38 -7.33 -10.96
N PHE A 122 -12.09 -7.41 -10.74
CA PHE A 122 -11.08 -7.27 -11.78
C PHE A 122 -9.80 -8.05 -11.41
N ALA A 123 -8.94 -8.25 -12.40
CA ALA A 123 -7.65 -8.90 -12.22
C ALA A 123 -6.51 -7.92 -12.48
N GLY A 124 -5.38 -8.16 -11.83
CA GLY A 124 -4.16 -7.39 -12.01
C GLY A 124 -2.94 -8.14 -11.49
N ARG A 125 -1.77 -7.62 -11.78
CA ARG A 125 -0.51 -8.12 -11.21
C ARG A 125 -0.17 -7.34 -9.95
N LEU A 126 0.18 -8.03 -8.88
CA LEU A 126 0.68 -7.40 -7.66
C LEU A 126 2.07 -6.80 -7.93
N VAL A 127 2.19 -5.48 -7.78
CA VAL A 127 3.43 -4.73 -8.05
C VAL A 127 3.94 -4.01 -6.80
N THR A 128 3.83 -4.71 -5.69
CA THR A 128 4.36 -4.32 -4.40
C THR A 128 5.14 -5.50 -3.84
N ALA A 129 6.43 -5.33 -3.62
CA ALA A 129 7.25 -6.32 -2.93
C ALA A 129 6.95 -6.24 -1.42
N LEU A 130 6.50 -7.34 -0.84
CA LEU A 130 6.16 -7.41 0.57
C LEU A 130 7.07 -8.37 1.31
N GLN A 131 7.62 -7.94 2.41
CA GLN A 131 8.18 -8.87 3.38
C GLN A 131 7.04 -9.41 4.28
N PRO A 132 7.07 -10.66 4.65
CA PRO A 132 8.12 -11.67 4.41
C PRO A 132 7.94 -12.50 3.12
N TRP A 133 7.11 -12.04 2.18
CA TRP A 133 6.76 -12.77 0.94
C TRP A 133 7.23 -12.05 -0.33
N PRO A 134 8.55 -11.85 -0.55
CA PRO A 134 9.03 -11.06 -1.69
C PRO A 134 8.65 -11.68 -3.05
N ASP A 135 8.43 -12.98 -3.11
CA ASP A 135 8.14 -13.73 -4.33
C ASP A 135 6.68 -13.62 -4.81
N ILE A 136 5.81 -12.92 -4.06
CA ILE A 136 4.47 -12.58 -4.57
C ILE A 136 4.47 -11.38 -5.52
N PHE A 137 5.59 -10.70 -5.69
CA PHE A 137 5.71 -9.62 -6.67
C PHE A 137 5.53 -10.15 -8.10
N GLY A 138 4.74 -9.46 -8.91
CA GLY A 138 4.49 -9.82 -10.31
C GLY A 138 3.40 -10.88 -10.52
N VAL A 139 2.87 -11.50 -9.47
CA VAL A 139 1.87 -12.57 -9.60
C VAL A 139 0.48 -12.02 -9.93
N TRP A 140 -0.31 -12.81 -10.67
CA TRP A 140 -1.70 -12.49 -10.98
C TRP A 140 -2.62 -12.71 -9.76
N THR A 141 -3.50 -11.76 -9.55
CA THR A 141 -4.49 -11.84 -8.48
C THR A 141 -5.82 -11.23 -8.93
N GLN A 142 -6.90 -11.64 -8.26
CA GLN A 142 -8.22 -11.04 -8.39
C GLN A 142 -8.51 -10.15 -7.21
N ALA A 143 -9.11 -9.00 -7.50
CA ALA A 143 -9.60 -8.07 -6.49
C ALA A 143 -11.11 -7.88 -6.63
N VAL A 144 -11.76 -7.58 -5.51
CA VAL A 144 -13.17 -7.19 -5.45
C VAL A 144 -13.31 -5.92 -4.63
N VAL A 145 -14.21 -5.05 -5.01
CA VAL A 145 -14.60 -3.88 -4.23
C VAL A 145 -15.73 -4.29 -3.28
N PRO A 146 -15.50 -4.39 -1.96
CA PRO A 146 -16.51 -4.95 -1.05
C PRO A 146 -17.72 -4.03 -0.84
N ALA A 147 -17.56 -2.71 -0.96
CA ALA A 147 -18.64 -1.72 -0.84
C ALA A 147 -18.26 -0.42 -1.57
N ALA A 148 -19.24 0.46 -1.79
CA ALA A 148 -19.07 1.69 -2.56
C ALA A 148 -18.03 2.67 -1.99
N ASP A 149 -17.83 2.66 -0.69
CA ASP A 149 -16.86 3.50 0.06
C ASP A 149 -15.52 2.81 0.34
N LYS A 150 -15.32 1.61 -0.22
CA LYS A 150 -14.13 0.79 0.06
C LYS A 150 -13.18 0.75 -1.14
N VAL A 151 -11.90 0.55 -0.82
CA VAL A 151 -10.88 0.21 -1.80
C VAL A 151 -11.00 -1.28 -2.17
N PRO A 152 -10.52 -1.69 -3.37
CA PRO A 152 -10.47 -3.09 -3.76
C PRO A 152 -9.69 -3.94 -2.74
N GLN A 153 -10.12 -5.19 -2.58
CA GLN A 153 -9.43 -6.18 -1.74
C GLN A 153 -9.06 -7.40 -2.58
N LEU A 154 -7.85 -7.91 -2.40
CA LEU A 154 -7.40 -9.16 -2.99
C LEU A 154 -8.22 -10.30 -2.38
N VAL A 155 -8.75 -11.17 -3.24
CA VAL A 155 -9.63 -12.27 -2.80
C VAL A 155 -9.20 -13.63 -3.30
N HIS A 156 -8.40 -13.68 -4.38
CA HIS A 156 -7.98 -14.94 -4.98
C HIS A 156 -6.71 -14.75 -5.80
N SER A 157 -5.86 -15.79 -5.83
CA SER A 157 -4.76 -15.92 -6.78
C SER A 157 -4.63 -17.36 -7.22
N VAL A 158 -4.17 -17.57 -8.45
CA VAL A 158 -3.75 -18.88 -8.96
C VAL A 158 -2.31 -19.20 -8.57
N ASP A 159 -1.55 -18.20 -8.14
CA ASP A 159 -0.22 -18.39 -7.61
C ASP A 159 -0.30 -19.05 -6.22
N PRO A 160 0.41 -20.18 -6.00
CA PRO A 160 0.29 -20.93 -4.75
C PRO A 160 0.74 -20.16 -3.52
N LEU A 161 1.78 -19.32 -3.63
CA LEU A 161 2.29 -18.53 -2.51
C LEU A 161 1.30 -17.44 -2.11
N LEU A 162 0.80 -16.66 -3.07
CA LEU A 162 -0.18 -15.62 -2.76
C LEU A 162 -1.52 -16.22 -2.29
N ALA A 163 -1.94 -17.35 -2.85
CA ALA A 163 -3.11 -18.07 -2.36
C ALA A 163 -2.91 -18.51 -0.89
N HIS A 164 -1.71 -18.98 -0.54
CA HIS A 164 -1.35 -19.34 0.82
C HIS A 164 -1.34 -18.11 1.76
N VAL A 165 -0.81 -16.98 1.32
CA VAL A 165 -0.84 -15.71 2.08
C VAL A 165 -2.27 -15.27 2.40
N LEU A 166 -3.17 -15.38 1.43
CA LEU A 166 -4.57 -14.98 1.56
C LEU A 166 -5.42 -15.89 2.48
N THR A 167 -5.02 -17.16 2.65
CA THR A 167 -5.88 -18.16 3.30
C THR A 167 -5.33 -18.72 4.60
N ASN A 168 -4.02 -18.70 4.80
CA ASN A 168 -3.40 -19.23 6.01
C ASN A 168 -3.41 -18.20 7.13
N VAL A 169 -3.52 -18.73 8.36
CA VAL A 169 -3.35 -17.92 9.58
C VAL A 169 -1.85 -17.77 9.87
N TRP A 170 -1.40 -16.52 9.95
CA TRP A 170 0.00 -16.17 10.17
C TRP A 170 0.28 -15.77 11.62
N PRO A 171 1.44 -16.10 12.20
CA PRO A 171 1.86 -15.58 13.49
C PRO A 171 1.97 -14.05 13.45
N GLU A 172 1.49 -13.39 14.49
CA GLU A 172 1.53 -11.92 14.57
C GLU A 172 2.96 -11.38 14.52
N GLU A 173 3.91 -12.08 15.10
CA GLU A 173 5.32 -11.71 15.11
C GLU A 173 5.92 -11.66 13.70
N VAL A 174 5.53 -12.61 12.81
CA VAL A 174 5.94 -12.64 11.40
C VAL A 174 5.42 -11.41 10.67
N ILE A 175 4.17 -11.04 10.96
CA ILE A 175 3.54 -9.87 10.35
C ILE A 175 4.18 -8.57 10.85
N ARG A 176 4.48 -8.47 12.15
CA ARG A 176 5.12 -7.27 12.72
C ARG A 176 6.55 -7.07 12.23
N SER A 177 7.32 -8.15 12.08
CA SER A 177 8.70 -8.07 11.57
C SER A 177 8.77 -7.58 10.11
N SER A 178 7.70 -7.73 9.34
CA SER A 178 7.63 -7.23 7.96
C SER A 178 7.60 -5.70 7.86
N ARG A 179 7.24 -5.01 8.95
CA ARG A 179 7.15 -3.55 8.99
C ARG A 179 8.53 -2.87 8.91
N ASP A 180 9.51 -3.45 9.56
CA ASP A 180 10.83 -2.83 9.74
C ASP A 180 11.76 -3.08 8.55
N THR A 181 11.35 -3.91 7.59
CA THR A 181 12.17 -4.36 6.46
C THR A 181 11.73 -3.79 5.11
N HIS A 182 10.68 -2.96 5.08
CA HIS A 182 10.28 -2.28 3.85
C HIS A 182 11.13 -1.01 3.63
N GLU A 183 12.45 -1.16 3.64
CA GLU A 183 13.33 -0.23 2.97
C GLU A 183 13.25 -0.53 1.47
N PRO A 184 13.12 0.52 0.60
CA PRO A 184 13.32 0.32 -0.82
C PRO A 184 14.65 -0.39 -0.98
N ARG A 185 14.67 -1.60 -1.51
CA ARG A 185 15.92 -2.30 -1.76
C ARG A 185 16.68 -1.45 -2.76
N ASP A 186 17.83 -0.93 -2.32
CA ASP A 186 18.88 -0.50 -3.22
C ASP A 186 19.20 -1.69 -4.11
N MET A 187 18.64 -1.68 -5.31
CA MET A 187 18.98 -2.64 -6.33
C MET A 187 20.32 -2.19 -6.91
N GLU A 188 21.41 -2.53 -6.26
CA GLU A 188 22.71 -2.59 -6.88
C GLU A 188 22.67 -3.63 -8.01
N GLY A 189 22.33 -3.18 -9.19
CA GLY A 189 22.35 -4.01 -10.40
C GLY A 189 21.27 -3.63 -11.38
N GLY A 190 21.50 -2.60 -12.17
CA GLY A 190 20.86 -2.24 -13.40
C GLY A 190 19.34 -2.31 -13.49
N PRO A 191 18.71 -1.60 -14.41
CA PRO A 191 17.26 -1.68 -14.56
C PRO A 191 16.88 -3.14 -14.85
N THR A 192 16.14 -3.74 -13.95
CA THR A 192 15.46 -5.00 -14.26
C THR A 192 14.61 -4.76 -15.51
N PRO A 193 14.66 -5.67 -16.51
CA PRO A 193 13.84 -5.53 -17.70
C PRO A 193 12.40 -5.31 -17.26
N ASN A 194 11.78 -4.26 -17.81
CA ASN A 194 10.37 -3.99 -17.53
C ASN A 194 9.57 -5.27 -17.87
N PRO A 195 9.01 -6.02 -16.91
CA PRO A 195 8.27 -7.24 -17.19
C PRO A 195 6.99 -6.98 -17.99
N TYR A 196 6.69 -5.70 -18.31
CA TYR A 196 5.52 -5.23 -19.03
C TYR A 196 5.87 -4.52 -20.36
N ALA A 197 7.12 -4.65 -20.84
CA ALA A 197 7.60 -4.00 -22.07
C ALA A 197 7.50 -4.89 -23.30
N ASP A 198 6.37 -5.53 -23.55
CA ASP A 198 6.01 -6.18 -24.82
C ASP A 198 4.84 -5.45 -25.48
#